data_a170916e3d488bae455290095c7c24a4
#
_entry.id   a170916e3d488bae455290095c7c24a4
#
_cell.length_a   1.000
_cell.length_b   1.000
_cell.length_c   1.000
_cell.angle_alpha   90.00
_cell.angle_beta   90.00
_cell.angle_gamma   90.00
#
_symmetry.space_group_name_H-M   'P 1'
#
loop_
_entity.id
_entity.type
_entity.pdbx_description
1 polymer ?
#
loop_
_entity_poly.entity_id
_entity_poly.type
_entity_poly.pdbx_seq_one_letter_code
_entity_poly.pdbx_strand_id
1 'polypeptide(L)'
;IAAEDMIPICQDTGMAVVFMEIGQDVHFVGGDLTDAINEGVRRGYDKGYLRKSVVKDPVRRGNTGDNTPAMIYTEIVPGDQVKVTVGPKGFGSENMSQIRMFKPSAGLQGIKDFILEVVETAGPNPCPPMVVGVGIGGTFDKCALLAKKALMRPLNTENPDPYYADLEKEMLEKINKLGIGPQGFGGKTTAIGLNIETMPTHIAGMPCAVNINCHVTRHKTEVL
;
A
#
# COMPACT_ATOMS: atom_id res chain seq x y z
N ILE A 1 7.12 12.42 19.86
CA ILE A 1 8.43 11.75 20.01
C ILE A 1 9.31 12.06 18.79
N ALA A 2 8.97 11.59 17.58
CA ALA A 2 9.87 11.75 16.42
C ALA A 2 10.22 13.22 16.10
N ALA A 3 9.24 14.12 16.18
CA ALA A 3 9.47 15.54 15.92
C ALA A 3 10.09 16.29 17.12
N GLU A 4 9.79 15.86 18.34
CA GLU A 4 10.29 16.48 19.57
C GLU A 4 11.71 16.02 19.90
N ASP A 5 11.94 14.71 19.78
CA ASP A 5 13.22 14.09 20.15
C ASP A 5 14.19 13.93 18.96
N MET A 6 13.73 14.28 17.74
CA MET A 6 14.47 14.11 16.49
C MET A 6 14.95 12.66 16.26
N ILE A 7 14.13 11.70 16.69
CA ILE A 7 14.40 10.25 16.59
C ILE A 7 13.54 9.66 15.48
N PRO A 8 14.09 8.89 14.53
CA PRO A 8 13.31 8.24 13.51
C PRO A 8 12.38 7.16 14.11
N ILE A 9 11.12 7.12 13.64
CA ILE A 9 10.13 6.13 14.08
C ILE A 9 10.56 4.71 13.67
N CYS A 10 11.22 4.57 12.52
CA CYS A 10 11.66 3.30 11.95
C CYS A 10 12.90 3.52 11.07
N GLN A 11 13.79 2.52 11.04
CA GLN A 11 14.98 2.54 10.18
C GLN A 11 14.63 2.36 8.69
N ASP A 12 13.51 1.72 8.37
CA ASP A 12 13.05 1.56 6.99
C ASP A 12 12.13 2.71 6.59
N THR A 13 12.63 3.59 5.75
CA THR A 13 11.87 4.70 5.20
C THR A 13 11.29 4.38 3.82
N GLY A 14 11.48 3.15 3.36
CA GLY A 14 10.81 2.53 2.22
C GLY A 14 11.18 3.08 0.85
N MET A 15 10.40 2.66 -0.15
CA MET A 15 10.34 3.28 -1.47
C MET A 15 9.17 4.26 -1.54
N ALA A 16 9.36 5.38 -2.22
CA ALA A 16 8.26 6.30 -2.48
C ALA A 16 7.26 5.68 -3.47
N VAL A 17 6.01 5.57 -3.05
CA VAL A 17 4.89 5.23 -3.92
C VAL A 17 4.06 6.49 -4.11
N VAL A 18 3.80 6.85 -5.35
CA VAL A 18 3.10 8.07 -5.74
C VAL A 18 1.87 7.69 -6.55
N PHE A 19 0.71 8.03 -6.04
CA PHE A 19 -0.55 7.96 -6.78
C PHE A 19 -0.93 9.37 -7.22
N MET A 20 -1.23 9.52 -8.50
CA MET A 20 -1.68 10.78 -9.08
C MET A 20 -3.04 10.59 -9.76
N GLU A 21 -4.03 11.33 -9.28
CA GLU A 21 -5.29 11.53 -9.98
C GLU A 21 -5.14 12.84 -10.77
N ILE A 22 -5.08 12.73 -12.10
CA ILE A 22 -4.80 13.87 -12.99
C ILE A 22 -6.08 14.25 -13.71
N GLY A 23 -6.53 15.48 -13.49
CA GLY A 23 -7.67 16.04 -14.20
C GLY A 23 -7.45 16.02 -15.72
N GLN A 24 -8.49 15.65 -16.47
CA GLN A 24 -8.41 15.53 -17.93
C GLN A 24 -8.00 16.84 -18.63
N ASP A 25 -8.31 17.98 -18.02
CA ASP A 25 -8.02 19.31 -18.56
C ASP A 25 -6.67 19.87 -18.08
N VAL A 26 -5.87 19.08 -17.33
CA VAL A 26 -4.54 19.48 -16.88
C VAL A 26 -3.52 19.40 -18.00
N HIS A 27 -2.70 20.43 -18.11
CA HIS A 27 -1.54 20.45 -18.99
C HIS A 27 -0.27 20.75 -18.19
N PHE A 28 0.68 19.81 -18.18
CA PHE A 28 1.97 20.00 -17.53
C PHE A 28 2.93 20.76 -18.43
N VAL A 29 3.60 21.76 -17.89
CA VAL A 29 4.59 22.59 -18.60
C VAL A 29 5.89 22.67 -17.78
N GLY A 30 7.00 22.95 -18.42
CA GLY A 30 8.28 23.21 -17.75
C GLY A 30 9.19 22.01 -17.56
N GLY A 31 8.90 20.87 -18.19
CA GLY A 31 9.77 19.70 -18.19
C GLY A 31 9.04 18.36 -18.08
N ASP A 32 9.80 17.30 -17.88
CA ASP A 32 9.24 15.95 -17.71
C ASP A 32 8.63 15.76 -16.31
N LEU A 33 7.40 15.26 -16.27
CA LEU A 33 6.66 15.07 -15.03
C LEU A 33 7.31 13.99 -14.14
N THR A 34 7.81 12.91 -14.76
CA THR A 34 8.47 11.82 -14.02
C THR A 34 9.76 12.31 -13.36
N ASP A 35 10.52 13.13 -14.07
CA ASP A 35 11.74 13.75 -13.53
C ASP A 35 11.42 14.70 -12.38
N ALA A 36 10.36 15.50 -12.50
CA ALA A 36 9.91 16.40 -11.44
C ALA A 36 9.48 15.65 -10.17
N ILE A 37 8.75 14.53 -10.31
CA ILE A 37 8.36 13.67 -9.19
C ILE A 37 9.61 13.06 -8.53
N ASN A 38 10.53 12.52 -9.31
CA ASN A 38 11.75 11.93 -8.78
C ASN A 38 12.64 12.97 -8.10
N GLU A 39 12.69 14.20 -8.62
CA GLU A 39 13.38 15.30 -7.95
C GLU A 39 12.71 15.64 -6.59
N GLY A 40 11.39 15.64 -6.53
CA GLY A 40 10.67 15.79 -5.27
C GLY A 40 11.00 14.70 -4.25
N VAL A 41 11.10 13.45 -4.69
CA VAL A 41 11.51 12.32 -3.85
C VAL A 41 12.95 12.49 -3.36
N ARG A 42 13.87 12.82 -4.25
CA ARG A 42 15.30 13.07 -3.92
C ARG A 42 15.43 14.13 -2.83
N ARG A 43 14.77 15.27 -3.03
CA ARG A 43 14.76 16.37 -2.05
C ARG A 43 14.12 15.97 -0.72
N GLY A 44 13.01 15.25 -0.77
CA GLY A 44 12.29 14.80 0.43
C GLY A 44 13.13 13.84 1.27
N TYR A 45 13.77 12.86 0.64
CA TYR A 45 14.65 11.91 1.33
C TYR A 45 15.93 12.54 1.86
N ASP A 46 16.48 13.54 1.16
CA ASP A 46 17.66 14.25 1.60
C ASP A 46 17.36 15.19 2.77
N LYS A 47 16.38 16.08 2.63
CA LYS A 47 15.97 17.03 3.68
C LYS A 47 15.42 16.37 4.94
N GLY A 48 14.73 15.22 4.78
CA GLY A 48 14.20 14.42 5.88
C GLY A 48 15.20 13.48 6.54
N TYR A 49 16.46 13.47 6.09
CA TYR A 49 17.48 12.52 6.55
C TYR A 49 17.02 11.06 6.49
N LEU A 50 16.22 10.74 5.46
CA LEU A 50 15.62 9.43 5.31
C LEU A 50 16.61 8.45 4.67
N ARG A 51 16.55 7.18 5.09
CA ARG A 51 17.43 6.14 4.55
C ARG A 51 17.14 5.89 3.07
N LYS A 52 18.18 5.94 2.23
CA LYS A 52 18.11 5.69 0.80
C LYS A 52 18.32 4.21 0.54
N SER A 53 17.21 3.48 0.26
CA SER A 53 17.19 2.02 0.20
C SER A 53 17.01 1.45 -1.21
N VAL A 54 16.80 2.29 -2.23
CA VAL A 54 16.57 1.85 -3.61
C VAL A 54 17.85 1.38 -4.26
N VAL A 55 17.80 0.22 -4.90
CA VAL A 55 18.91 -0.36 -5.67
C VAL A 55 18.64 -0.27 -7.16
N LYS A 56 19.70 -0.06 -7.95
CA LYS A 56 19.66 0.13 -9.41
C LYS A 56 19.20 -1.12 -10.17
N ASP A 57 19.49 -2.27 -9.62
CA ASP A 57 19.19 -3.56 -10.24
C ASP A 57 18.84 -4.57 -9.13
N PRO A 58 17.75 -5.33 -9.27
CA PRO A 58 17.28 -6.20 -8.20
C PRO A 58 18.22 -7.40 -7.93
N VAL A 59 19.02 -7.81 -8.90
CA VAL A 59 19.93 -8.97 -8.81
C VAL A 59 21.36 -8.51 -8.51
N ARG A 60 21.90 -7.58 -9.30
CA ARG A 60 23.28 -7.07 -9.16
C ARG A 60 23.42 -6.09 -8.01
N ARG A 61 22.31 -5.57 -7.50
CA ARG A 61 22.25 -4.61 -6.40
C ARG A 61 22.89 -3.26 -6.78
N GLY A 62 23.52 -2.59 -5.87
CA GLY A 62 24.06 -1.24 -6.08
C GLY A 62 23.01 -0.16 -5.80
N ASN A 63 23.29 0.67 -4.79
CA ASN A 63 22.36 1.70 -4.35
C ASN A 63 22.26 2.83 -5.38
N THR A 64 21.07 3.43 -5.55
CA THR A 64 20.90 4.61 -6.42
C THR A 64 21.52 5.87 -5.84
N GLY A 65 21.60 5.95 -4.51
CA GLY A 65 22.18 7.08 -3.78
C GLY A 65 21.19 8.19 -3.41
N ASP A 66 19.98 8.16 -3.97
CA ASP A 66 18.99 9.23 -3.82
C ASP A 66 17.55 8.73 -3.58
N ASN A 67 17.38 7.43 -3.46
CA ASN A 67 16.11 6.73 -3.27
C ASN A 67 15.10 6.86 -4.42
N THR A 68 15.59 7.14 -5.62
CA THR A 68 14.79 7.12 -6.86
C THR A 68 15.07 5.86 -7.68
N PRO A 69 14.19 5.46 -8.63
CA PRO A 69 12.92 6.11 -8.94
C PRO A 69 11.82 5.82 -7.93
N ALA A 70 10.80 6.69 -7.89
CA ALA A 70 9.52 6.40 -7.25
C ALA A 70 8.71 5.39 -8.04
N MET A 71 7.80 4.69 -7.38
CA MET A 71 6.74 3.91 -8.03
C MET A 71 5.57 4.84 -8.30
N ILE A 72 5.41 5.27 -9.55
CA ILE A 72 4.42 6.28 -9.96
C ILE A 72 3.26 5.59 -10.65
N TYR A 73 2.04 5.84 -10.16
CA TYR A 73 0.78 5.38 -10.73
C TYR A 73 -0.10 6.58 -11.04
N THR A 74 -0.60 6.65 -12.27
CA THR A 74 -1.44 7.74 -12.74
C THR A 74 -2.83 7.24 -13.10
N GLU A 75 -3.85 8.05 -12.77
CA GLU A 75 -5.24 7.83 -13.16
C GLU A 75 -5.78 9.14 -13.73
N ILE A 76 -6.44 9.09 -14.89
CA ILE A 76 -7.11 10.25 -15.48
C ILE A 76 -8.51 10.35 -14.88
N VAL A 77 -8.83 11.53 -14.37
CA VAL A 77 -10.13 11.84 -13.76
C VAL A 77 -10.75 13.08 -14.41
N PRO A 78 -12.05 13.34 -14.31
CA PRO A 78 -12.64 14.59 -14.77
C PRO A 78 -12.09 15.81 -14.02
N GLY A 79 -11.98 16.95 -14.73
CA GLY A 79 -11.61 18.23 -14.12
C GLY A 79 -10.20 18.69 -14.43
N ASP A 80 -9.74 19.68 -13.70
CA ASP A 80 -8.53 20.47 -13.92
C ASP A 80 -7.56 20.47 -12.72
N GLN A 81 -7.79 19.58 -11.74
CA GLN A 81 -6.94 19.46 -10.56
C GLN A 81 -6.03 18.23 -10.63
N VAL A 82 -4.94 18.26 -9.91
CA VAL A 82 -4.07 17.11 -9.69
C VAL A 82 -4.06 16.77 -8.22
N LYS A 83 -4.51 15.55 -7.89
CA LYS A 83 -4.40 15.04 -6.53
C LYS A 83 -3.21 14.08 -6.45
N VAL A 84 -2.28 14.38 -5.57
CA VAL A 84 -1.06 13.59 -5.37
C VAL A 84 -1.08 12.97 -3.99
N THR A 85 -0.98 11.63 -3.94
CA THR A 85 -0.83 10.89 -2.68
C THR A 85 0.53 10.21 -2.67
N VAL A 86 1.34 10.50 -1.67
CA VAL A 86 2.68 9.90 -1.48
C VAL A 86 2.69 9.05 -0.24
N GLY A 87 3.11 7.79 -0.38
CA GLY A 87 3.29 6.87 0.73
C GLY A 87 4.64 6.17 0.65
N PRO A 88 5.54 6.35 1.63
CA PRO A 88 6.74 5.54 1.73
C PRO A 88 6.36 4.10 2.12
N LYS A 89 6.68 3.13 1.26
CA LYS A 89 6.34 1.73 1.47
C LYS A 89 7.55 0.93 1.90
N GLY A 90 7.54 0.50 3.17
CA GLY A 90 8.59 -0.35 3.74
C GLY A 90 8.61 -1.77 3.15
N PHE A 91 9.81 -2.34 3.02
CA PHE A 91 9.97 -3.61 2.30
C PHE A 91 9.89 -4.85 3.20
N GLY A 92 10.08 -4.75 4.49
CA GLY A 92 9.79 -5.85 5.40
C GLY A 92 8.34 -6.30 5.30
N SER A 93 7.42 -5.35 5.17
CA SER A 93 6.00 -5.63 4.95
C SER A 93 5.65 -5.90 3.49
N GLU A 94 6.29 -5.21 2.52
CA GLU A 94 6.05 -5.45 1.10
C GLU A 94 6.35 -6.89 0.71
N ASN A 95 7.44 -7.46 1.23
CA ASN A 95 7.86 -8.84 0.97
C ASN A 95 6.84 -9.90 1.44
N MET A 96 5.93 -9.53 2.33
CA MET A 96 4.89 -10.43 2.85
C MET A 96 3.60 -10.40 2.03
N SER A 97 3.54 -9.54 1.03
CA SER A 97 2.36 -9.38 0.17
C SER A 97 2.25 -10.52 -0.83
N GLN A 98 1.02 -10.93 -1.14
CA GLN A 98 0.76 -12.04 -2.06
C GLN A 98 -0.40 -11.72 -3.00
N ILE A 99 -0.42 -12.41 -4.14
CA ILE A 99 -1.50 -12.36 -5.12
C ILE A 99 -1.89 -13.78 -5.52
N ARG A 100 -3.19 -14.00 -5.73
CA ARG A 100 -3.72 -15.28 -6.20
C ARG A 100 -4.80 -15.06 -7.26
N MET A 101 -4.72 -15.81 -8.34
CA MET A 101 -5.74 -15.84 -9.39
C MET A 101 -6.74 -16.94 -9.06
N PHE A 102 -7.89 -16.57 -8.52
CA PHE A 102 -8.95 -17.52 -8.21
C PHE A 102 -9.85 -17.78 -9.42
N LYS A 103 -10.45 -18.96 -9.44
CA LYS A 103 -11.65 -19.22 -10.23
C LYS A 103 -12.86 -18.71 -9.46
N PRO A 104 -13.93 -18.22 -10.14
CA PRO A 104 -15.14 -17.73 -9.49
C PRO A 104 -15.79 -18.73 -8.52
N SER A 105 -15.58 -20.04 -8.74
CA SER A 105 -16.07 -21.11 -7.86
C SER A 105 -15.48 -21.11 -6.45
N ALA A 106 -14.35 -20.42 -6.22
CA ALA A 106 -13.80 -20.26 -4.87
C ALA A 106 -14.68 -19.36 -3.99
N GLY A 107 -15.46 -18.48 -4.62
CA GLY A 107 -16.41 -17.61 -3.93
C GLY A 107 -15.76 -16.67 -2.92
N LEU A 108 -16.60 -16.02 -2.13
CA LEU A 108 -16.15 -15.11 -1.05
C LEU A 108 -15.31 -15.84 0.00
N GLN A 109 -15.62 -17.10 0.30
CA GLN A 109 -14.87 -17.84 1.31
C GLN A 109 -13.40 -18.03 0.91
N GLY A 110 -13.13 -18.34 -0.36
CA GLY A 110 -11.75 -18.45 -0.85
C GLY A 110 -10.94 -17.16 -0.70
N ILE A 111 -11.59 -16.02 -0.88
CA ILE A 111 -10.96 -14.70 -0.63
C ILE A 111 -10.67 -14.50 0.86
N LYS A 112 -11.64 -14.78 1.74
CA LYS A 112 -11.48 -14.67 3.20
C LYS A 112 -10.34 -15.54 3.71
N ASP A 113 -10.29 -16.78 3.27
CA ASP A 113 -9.26 -17.74 3.67
C ASP A 113 -7.87 -17.28 3.19
N PHE A 114 -7.78 -16.76 1.97
CA PHE A 114 -6.53 -16.23 1.43
C PHE A 114 -6.02 -15.02 2.19
N ILE A 115 -6.89 -14.08 2.59
CA ILE A 115 -6.49 -12.93 3.40
C ILE A 115 -5.88 -13.40 4.73
N LEU A 116 -6.51 -14.38 5.40
CA LEU A 116 -6.00 -14.95 6.65
C LEU A 116 -4.67 -15.68 6.44
N GLU A 117 -4.57 -16.52 5.41
CA GLU A 117 -3.35 -17.24 5.03
C GLU A 117 -2.16 -16.29 4.83
N VAL A 118 -2.38 -15.18 4.13
CA VAL A 118 -1.32 -14.18 3.90
C VAL A 118 -0.88 -13.53 5.20
N VAL A 119 -1.81 -13.15 6.07
CA VAL A 119 -1.50 -12.55 7.36
C VAL A 119 -0.79 -13.54 8.30
N GLU A 120 -1.23 -14.79 8.36
CA GLU A 120 -0.56 -15.84 9.14
C GLU A 120 0.85 -16.10 8.64
N THR A 121 1.03 -16.21 7.32
CA THR A 121 2.35 -16.38 6.68
C THR A 121 3.26 -15.19 6.95
N ALA A 122 2.71 -13.99 6.95
CA ALA A 122 3.46 -12.78 7.27
C ALA A 122 3.98 -12.80 8.71
N GLY A 123 3.17 -13.24 9.65
CA GLY A 123 3.54 -13.37 11.06
C GLY A 123 4.15 -12.08 11.62
N PRO A 124 5.30 -12.17 12.30
CA PRO A 124 5.99 -11.01 12.88
C PRO A 124 6.77 -10.15 11.85
N ASN A 125 7.04 -10.69 10.64
CA ASN A 125 7.95 -10.07 9.68
C ASN A 125 7.57 -8.64 9.24
N PRO A 126 6.28 -8.27 9.11
CA PRO A 126 5.89 -6.91 8.73
C PRO A 126 5.86 -5.92 9.90
N CYS A 127 6.37 -6.27 11.06
CA CYS A 127 6.29 -5.45 12.28
C CYS A 127 4.84 -5.06 12.63
N PRO A 128 3.99 -6.02 12.99
CA PRO A 128 2.61 -5.73 13.38
C PRO A 128 2.53 -4.80 14.62
N PRO A 129 1.41 -4.09 14.83
CA PRO A 129 0.11 -4.30 14.15
C PRO A 129 0.11 -3.80 12.72
N MET A 130 -0.42 -4.63 11.82
CA MET A 130 -0.40 -4.38 10.37
C MET A 130 -1.50 -3.43 9.92
N VAL A 131 -1.32 -2.87 8.72
CA VAL A 131 -2.41 -2.40 7.87
C VAL A 131 -2.46 -3.31 6.64
N VAL A 132 -3.63 -3.80 6.33
CA VAL A 132 -3.85 -4.76 5.25
C VAL A 132 -4.64 -4.10 4.12
N GLY A 133 -4.06 -4.02 2.94
CA GLY A 133 -4.73 -3.59 1.73
C GLY A 133 -5.11 -4.78 0.88
N VAL A 134 -6.37 -4.86 0.48
CA VAL A 134 -6.90 -5.94 -0.35
C VAL A 134 -7.39 -5.38 -1.66
N GLY A 135 -6.96 -5.96 -2.77
CA GLY A 135 -7.46 -5.66 -4.10
C GLY A 135 -8.22 -6.85 -4.67
N ILE A 136 -9.43 -6.66 -5.16
CA ILE A 136 -10.25 -7.73 -5.72
C ILE A 136 -10.73 -7.32 -7.12
N GLY A 137 -10.52 -8.18 -8.10
CA GLY A 137 -10.97 -7.94 -9.47
C GLY A 137 -9.92 -7.29 -10.37
N GLY A 138 -10.35 -6.76 -11.51
CA GLY A 138 -9.44 -6.30 -12.57
C GLY A 138 -8.68 -7.45 -13.23
N THR A 139 -7.39 -7.21 -13.47
CA THR A 139 -6.41 -8.15 -14.02
C THR A 139 -5.32 -8.44 -12.97
N PHE A 140 -4.36 -9.29 -13.29
CA PHE A 140 -3.25 -9.66 -12.40
C PHE A 140 -2.52 -8.42 -11.83
N ASP A 141 -2.12 -7.51 -12.70
CA ASP A 141 -1.43 -6.26 -12.34
C ASP A 141 -2.35 -5.26 -11.64
N LYS A 142 -3.57 -5.10 -12.14
CA LYS A 142 -4.54 -4.16 -11.57
C LYS A 142 -4.98 -4.57 -10.16
N CYS A 143 -5.15 -5.87 -9.93
CA CYS A 143 -5.48 -6.40 -8.61
C CYS A 143 -4.40 -6.05 -7.57
N ALA A 144 -3.12 -6.22 -7.92
CA ALA A 144 -1.99 -5.83 -7.06
C ALA A 144 -1.96 -4.31 -6.81
N LEU A 145 -2.24 -3.51 -7.84
CA LEU A 145 -2.34 -2.05 -7.73
C LEU A 145 -3.48 -1.62 -6.79
N LEU A 146 -4.65 -2.25 -6.89
CA LEU A 146 -5.79 -1.99 -6.01
C LEU A 146 -5.44 -2.26 -4.55
N ALA A 147 -4.78 -3.39 -4.27
CA ALA A 147 -4.34 -3.72 -2.92
C ALA A 147 -3.36 -2.66 -2.34
N LYS A 148 -2.47 -2.14 -3.18
CA LYS A 148 -1.55 -1.06 -2.79
C LYS A 148 -2.29 0.27 -2.60
N LYS A 149 -3.25 0.60 -3.46
CA LYS A 149 -4.11 1.81 -3.33
C LYS A 149 -4.93 1.75 -2.04
N ALA A 150 -5.44 0.58 -1.67
CA ALA A 150 -6.18 0.37 -0.43
C ALA A 150 -5.39 0.76 0.83
N LEU A 151 -4.06 0.62 0.84
CA LEU A 151 -3.20 1.06 1.93
C LEU A 151 -3.15 2.58 2.09
N MET A 152 -3.50 3.34 1.05
CA MET A 152 -3.49 4.82 1.07
C MET A 152 -4.83 5.41 1.55
N ARG A 153 -5.86 4.58 1.74
CA ARG A 153 -7.13 5.05 2.33
C ARG A 153 -6.95 5.25 3.83
N PRO A 154 -7.37 6.41 4.39
CA PRO A 154 -7.30 6.66 5.83
C PRO A 154 -8.08 5.61 6.64
N LEU A 155 -7.51 5.14 7.74
CA LEU A 155 -8.08 4.06 8.56
C LEU A 155 -9.37 4.45 9.29
N ASN A 156 -9.65 5.75 9.39
CA ASN A 156 -10.87 6.30 9.98
C ASN A 156 -11.98 6.54 8.95
N THR A 157 -11.85 6.01 7.74
CA THR A 157 -12.87 6.11 6.69
C THR A 157 -13.48 4.73 6.44
N GLU A 158 -14.80 4.70 6.25
CA GLU A 158 -15.49 3.48 5.84
C GLU A 158 -15.45 3.29 4.31
N ASN A 159 -15.57 2.06 3.88
CA ASN A 159 -15.76 1.76 2.46
C ASN A 159 -17.10 2.34 1.99
N PRO A 160 -17.15 3.02 0.83
CA PRO A 160 -18.39 3.56 0.30
C PRO A 160 -19.43 2.49 -0.07
N ASP A 161 -19.02 1.25 -0.32
CA ASP A 161 -19.91 0.11 -0.51
C ASP A 161 -20.12 -0.60 0.83
N PRO A 162 -21.37 -0.61 1.37
CA PRO A 162 -21.66 -1.23 2.65
C PRO A 162 -21.31 -2.72 2.72
N TYR A 163 -21.42 -3.44 1.60
CA TYR A 163 -21.02 -4.86 1.52
C TYR A 163 -19.53 -5.06 1.84
N TYR A 164 -18.70 -4.21 1.27
CA TYR A 164 -17.26 -4.28 1.55
C TYR A 164 -16.90 -3.64 2.89
N ALA A 165 -17.63 -2.64 3.36
CA ALA A 165 -17.44 -2.09 4.71
C ALA A 165 -17.66 -3.17 5.79
N ASP A 166 -18.69 -3.97 5.65
CA ASP A 166 -18.97 -5.10 6.58
C ASP A 166 -17.88 -6.19 6.46
N LEU A 167 -17.44 -6.48 5.24
CA LEU A 167 -16.36 -7.45 5.01
C LEU A 167 -15.03 -6.98 5.62
N GLU A 168 -14.71 -5.69 5.52
CA GLU A 168 -13.52 -5.10 6.15
C GLU A 168 -13.55 -5.29 7.68
N LYS A 169 -14.68 -5.01 8.32
CA LYS A 169 -14.88 -5.19 9.76
C LYS A 169 -14.74 -6.67 10.15
N GLU A 170 -15.44 -7.56 9.43
CA GLU A 170 -15.37 -9.00 9.67
C GLU A 170 -13.94 -9.53 9.58
N MET A 171 -13.22 -9.15 8.52
CA MET A 171 -11.87 -9.64 8.31
C MET A 171 -10.87 -9.08 9.32
N LEU A 172 -11.00 -7.82 9.71
CA LEU A 172 -10.17 -7.22 10.76
C LEU A 172 -10.34 -7.95 12.10
N GLU A 173 -11.58 -8.31 12.47
CA GLU A 173 -11.84 -9.10 13.67
C GLU A 173 -11.21 -10.50 13.60
N LYS A 174 -11.31 -11.17 12.45
CA LYS A 174 -10.71 -12.50 12.24
C LYS A 174 -9.18 -12.45 12.30
N ILE A 175 -8.57 -11.45 11.66
CA ILE A 175 -7.12 -11.23 11.73
C ILE A 175 -6.67 -11.01 13.18
N ASN A 176 -7.40 -10.22 13.94
CA ASN A 176 -7.06 -9.97 15.33
C ASN A 176 -7.22 -11.19 16.25
N LYS A 177 -8.05 -12.17 15.86
CA LYS A 177 -8.16 -13.46 16.55
C LYS A 177 -6.98 -14.41 16.29
N LEU A 178 -6.13 -14.14 15.29
CA LEU A 178 -4.91 -14.93 15.06
C LEU A 178 -3.89 -14.80 16.19
N GLY A 179 -3.98 -13.73 16.98
CA GLY A 179 -3.16 -13.57 18.17
C GLY A 179 -1.67 -13.33 17.93
N ILE A 180 -1.27 -12.92 16.70
CA ILE A 180 0.14 -12.59 16.37
C ILE A 180 0.60 -11.43 17.23
N GLY A 181 -0.24 -10.41 17.39
CA GLY A 181 -0.03 -9.28 18.27
C GLY A 181 1.09 -8.32 17.88
N PRO A 182 1.29 -7.24 18.64
CA PRO A 182 2.32 -6.25 18.37
C PRO A 182 3.71 -6.88 18.29
N GLN A 183 4.44 -6.59 17.22
CA GLN A 183 5.78 -7.12 16.91
C GLN A 183 5.88 -8.66 16.89
N GLY A 184 4.74 -9.36 16.83
CA GLY A 184 4.69 -10.82 16.86
C GLY A 184 4.85 -11.47 18.23
N PHE A 185 4.77 -10.70 19.30
CA PHE A 185 4.89 -11.19 20.68
C PHE A 185 3.58 -11.72 21.29
N GLY A 186 2.56 -11.86 20.49
CA GLY A 186 1.23 -12.25 20.96
C GLY A 186 0.37 -11.07 21.37
N GLY A 187 -0.93 -11.31 21.52
CA GLY A 187 -1.89 -10.31 21.96
C GLY A 187 -3.02 -10.06 20.96
N LYS A 188 -3.89 -9.11 21.29
CA LYS A 188 -5.17 -8.90 20.60
C LYS A 188 -5.08 -8.09 19.30
N THR A 189 -4.01 -7.30 19.13
CA THR A 189 -3.92 -6.37 18.00
C THR A 189 -2.87 -6.84 17.00
N THR A 190 -3.29 -7.66 16.05
CA THR A 190 -2.46 -8.11 14.92
C THR A 190 -2.51 -7.09 13.77
N ALA A 191 -3.67 -6.49 13.53
CA ALA A 191 -3.86 -5.41 12.56
C ALA A 191 -4.66 -4.26 13.16
N ILE A 192 -4.37 -3.04 12.71
CA ILE A 192 -5.08 -1.81 13.08
C ILE A 192 -6.08 -1.36 12.01
N GLY A 193 -6.02 -1.95 10.82
CA GLY A 193 -6.97 -1.69 9.74
C GLY A 193 -6.84 -2.67 8.58
N LEU A 194 -7.95 -2.83 7.88
CA LEU A 194 -8.05 -3.55 6.63
C LEU A 194 -8.95 -2.77 5.69
N ASN A 195 -8.45 -2.46 4.50
CA ASN A 195 -9.17 -1.76 3.46
C ASN A 195 -9.26 -2.62 2.20
N ILE A 196 -10.42 -2.59 1.53
CA ILE A 196 -10.67 -3.34 0.29
C ILE A 196 -10.97 -2.36 -0.84
N GLU A 197 -10.25 -2.50 -1.96
CA GLU A 197 -10.55 -1.83 -3.22
C GLU A 197 -10.95 -2.86 -4.26
N THR A 198 -11.94 -2.53 -5.08
CA THR A 198 -12.50 -3.46 -6.05
C THR A 198 -12.60 -2.88 -7.46
N MET A 199 -12.62 -3.75 -8.44
CA MET A 199 -12.83 -3.40 -9.84
C MET A 199 -13.56 -4.53 -10.57
N PRO A 200 -14.41 -4.23 -11.56
CA PRO A 200 -14.96 -5.24 -12.44
C PRO A 200 -13.87 -6.15 -13.04
N THR A 201 -14.19 -7.44 -13.18
CA THR A 201 -13.27 -8.43 -13.72
C THR A 201 -13.93 -9.30 -14.79
N HIS A 202 -13.12 -10.09 -15.48
CA HIS A 202 -13.64 -11.05 -16.46
C HIS A 202 -14.43 -12.16 -15.77
N ILE A 203 -15.55 -12.62 -16.39
CA ILE A 203 -16.45 -13.62 -15.83
C ILE A 203 -15.76 -14.94 -15.40
N ALA A 204 -14.65 -15.28 -16.03
CA ALA A 204 -13.88 -16.50 -15.72
C ALA A 204 -12.79 -16.32 -14.64
N GLY A 205 -12.60 -15.11 -14.11
CA GLY A 205 -11.55 -14.80 -13.16
C GLY A 205 -12.06 -14.14 -11.89
N MET A 206 -11.30 -14.27 -10.82
CA MET A 206 -11.53 -13.59 -9.54
C MET A 206 -10.16 -13.36 -8.86
N PRO A 207 -9.33 -12.45 -9.41
CA PRO A 207 -8.03 -12.15 -8.82
C PRO A 207 -8.19 -11.48 -7.46
N CYS A 208 -7.34 -11.84 -6.51
CA CYS A 208 -7.24 -11.21 -5.20
C CYS A 208 -5.78 -10.99 -4.84
N ALA A 209 -5.43 -9.77 -4.45
CA ALA A 209 -4.13 -9.41 -3.91
C ALA A 209 -4.26 -8.89 -2.49
N VAL A 210 -3.30 -9.25 -1.64
CA VAL A 210 -3.19 -8.76 -0.27
C VAL A 210 -1.83 -8.09 -0.12
N ASN A 211 -1.82 -6.79 0.07
CA ASN A 211 -0.61 -6.00 0.31
C ASN A 211 -0.51 -5.65 1.78
N ILE A 212 0.57 -6.07 2.42
CA ILE A 212 0.79 -5.86 3.86
C ILE A 212 1.58 -4.58 4.08
N ASN A 213 1.18 -3.78 5.06
CA ASN A 213 1.95 -2.65 5.56
C ASN A 213 2.21 -2.80 7.06
N CYS A 214 3.31 -2.21 7.54
CA CYS A 214 3.68 -2.24 8.96
C CYS A 214 2.85 -1.22 9.77
N HIS A 215 3.05 -1.19 11.09
CA HIS A 215 2.41 -0.24 11.99
C HIS A 215 2.78 1.23 11.69
N VAL A 216 3.94 1.47 11.08
CA VAL A 216 4.35 2.81 10.63
C VAL A 216 3.76 3.09 9.26
N THR A 217 2.43 3.07 9.19
CA THR A 217 1.71 3.47 7.99
C THR A 217 1.67 5.00 7.91
N ARG A 218 2.17 5.54 6.81
CA ARG A 218 2.27 6.99 6.60
C ARG A 218 2.05 7.31 5.14
N HIS A 219 1.20 8.26 4.91
CA HIS A 219 0.97 8.84 3.58
C HIS A 219 0.46 10.27 3.73
N LYS A 220 0.65 11.05 2.70
CA LYS A 220 0.14 12.41 2.63
C LYS A 220 -0.47 12.66 1.26
N THR A 221 -1.61 13.35 1.25
CA THR A 221 -2.33 13.74 0.04
C THR A 221 -2.38 15.26 -0.04
N GLU A 222 -2.12 15.80 -1.22
CA GLU A 222 -2.29 17.22 -1.57
C GLU A 222 -3.06 17.33 -2.89
N VAL A 223 -3.81 18.39 -3.04
CA VAL A 223 -4.53 18.75 -4.27
C VAL A 223 -3.96 20.06 -4.79
N LEU A 224 -3.58 20.07 -6.05
CA LEU A 224 -2.96 21.19 -6.76
C LEU A 224 -3.88 21.74 -7.83
#